data_331145e25f5c25596085b2f2c5c42653
#
_entry.id   331145e25f5c25596085b2f2c5c42653
#
_cell.length_a   1.000
_cell.length_b   1.000
_cell.length_c   1.000
_cell.angle_alpha   90.00
_cell.angle_beta   90.00
_cell.angle_gamma   90.00
#
_symmetry.space_group_name_H-M   'P 1'
#
loop_
_entity.id
_entity.type
_entity.pdbx_description
1 polymer ?
#
loop_
_entity_poly.entity_id
_entity_poly.type
_entity_poly.pdbx_seq_one_letter_code
_entity_poly.pdbx_strand_id
1 'polypeptide(L)'
;GNPHVRAKAGQPQHVAWVAERENGGRGFGFTGGHFHWNWGDPNFRKVVLNAIAWTAHDEIPEDGVKIRPLTLSQLEANQDYKPPGNFDRRAIQTRFKLAPDRKKTGKTSGPSPKPIFASEVVNTQTEGHHINIEADIQGARELYLVVSDGGDGYSCDWADWAEPRLVGPKGELKLTDLNWKTATTDFGRVHKNKNSNGGEMRIDGKPVSYGLGTHANSLIAYDLPEGYTTFLARGGLDNGGTDQGA
;
A
#
# COMPACT_ATOMS: atom_id res chain seq x y z
N GLY A 1 -11.73 21.20 29.90
CA GLY A 1 -12.57 20.07 29.53
C GLY A 1 -14.03 20.51 29.31
N ASN A 2 -14.79 19.70 28.59
CA ASN A 2 -16.19 19.96 28.24
C ASN A 2 -17.06 20.11 29.53
N PRO A 3 -17.80 21.21 29.73
CA PRO A 3 -18.62 21.44 30.92
C PRO A 3 -19.70 20.38 31.12
N HIS A 4 -20.29 19.84 30.05
CA HIS A 4 -21.27 18.77 30.15
C HIS A 4 -20.68 17.46 30.69
N VAL A 5 -19.43 17.15 30.36
CA VAL A 5 -18.70 15.98 30.91
C VAL A 5 -18.37 16.20 32.37
N ARG A 6 -17.94 17.42 32.75
CA ARG A 6 -17.66 17.75 34.18
C ARG A 6 -18.91 17.65 35.05
N ALA A 7 -20.06 18.12 34.54
CA ALA A 7 -21.33 18.03 35.26
C ALA A 7 -21.78 16.58 35.54
N LYS A 8 -21.25 15.61 34.81
CA LYS A 8 -21.50 14.17 34.98
C LYS A 8 -20.32 13.42 35.61
N ALA A 9 -19.42 14.12 36.25
CA ALA A 9 -18.29 13.49 36.95
C ALA A 9 -18.79 12.42 37.94
N GLY A 10 -18.16 11.26 37.96
CA GLY A 10 -18.56 10.12 38.79
C GLY A 10 -19.72 9.27 38.22
N GLN A 11 -20.35 9.67 37.13
CA GLN A 11 -21.36 8.86 36.43
C GLN A 11 -20.73 8.02 35.34
N PRO A 12 -21.24 6.80 35.07
CA PRO A 12 -20.81 6.01 33.92
C PRO A 12 -20.98 6.78 32.60
N GLN A 13 -19.98 6.71 31.73
CA GLN A 13 -20.01 7.30 30.42
C GLN A 13 -19.92 6.19 29.37
N HIS A 14 -20.87 6.16 28.44
CA HIS A 14 -20.85 5.19 27.36
C HIS A 14 -19.86 5.66 26.27
N VAL A 15 -18.84 4.85 26.02
CA VAL A 15 -17.82 5.12 24.97
C VAL A 15 -17.99 4.23 23.76
N ALA A 16 -18.80 3.17 23.88
CA ALA A 16 -19.18 2.28 22.77
C ALA A 16 -20.62 1.81 22.99
N TRP A 17 -21.36 1.63 21.92
CA TRP A 17 -22.73 1.09 21.95
C TRP A 17 -23.04 0.32 20.69
N VAL A 18 -23.98 -0.60 20.79
CA VAL A 18 -24.51 -1.40 19.70
C VAL A 18 -26.03 -1.20 19.58
N ALA A 19 -26.55 -1.38 18.39
CA ALA A 19 -27.97 -1.43 18.11
C ALA A 19 -28.27 -2.56 17.12
N GLU A 20 -29.25 -3.40 17.46
CA GLU A 20 -29.84 -4.34 16.53
C GLU A 20 -31.27 -3.88 16.22
N ARG A 21 -31.64 -3.93 14.96
CA ARG A 21 -32.97 -3.54 14.47
C ARG A 21 -33.82 -4.77 14.24
N GLU A 22 -35.15 -4.63 14.29
CA GLU A 22 -36.10 -5.73 14.05
C GLU A 22 -35.91 -6.40 12.68
N ASN A 23 -35.46 -5.63 11.68
CA ASN A 23 -35.15 -6.18 10.35
C ASN A 23 -33.76 -6.83 10.24
N GLY A 24 -33.08 -7.06 11.36
CA GLY A 24 -31.76 -7.68 11.41
C GLY A 24 -30.59 -6.73 11.15
N GLY A 25 -30.82 -5.45 10.84
CA GLY A 25 -29.75 -4.48 10.66
C GLY A 25 -28.99 -4.23 11.97
N ARG A 26 -27.65 -4.07 11.89
CA ARG A 26 -26.77 -3.84 13.04
C ARG A 26 -26.03 -2.52 12.92
N GLY A 27 -25.81 -1.87 14.05
CA GLY A 27 -25.06 -0.63 14.14
C GLY A 27 -24.13 -0.64 15.33
N PHE A 28 -22.95 -0.04 15.16
CA PHE A 28 -21.95 0.15 16.22
C PHE A 28 -21.51 1.61 16.25
N GLY A 29 -21.51 2.21 17.45
CA GLY A 29 -21.00 3.55 17.69
C GLY A 29 -19.84 3.51 18.66
N PHE A 30 -18.84 4.34 18.42
CA PHE A 30 -17.60 4.36 19.20
C PHE A 30 -16.97 5.76 19.24
N THR A 31 -16.65 6.25 20.42
CA THR A 31 -16.09 7.60 20.59
C THR A 31 -14.57 7.64 20.61
N GLY A 32 -13.90 6.49 20.66
CA GLY A 32 -12.45 6.39 20.87
C GLY A 32 -11.59 6.84 19.69
N GLY A 33 -12.16 7.00 18.48
CA GLY A 33 -11.41 7.30 17.26
C GLY A 33 -10.83 8.72 17.17
N HIS A 34 -11.30 9.67 18.00
CA HIS A 34 -10.89 11.06 17.92
C HIS A 34 -9.38 11.28 18.20
N PHE A 35 -8.82 10.53 19.13
CA PHE A 35 -7.38 10.62 19.42
C PHE A 35 -6.65 9.59 18.54
N HIS A 36 -6.00 10.09 17.49
CA HIS A 36 -5.37 9.28 16.45
C HIS A 36 -4.47 8.16 17.00
N TRP A 37 -3.65 8.46 18.00
CA TRP A 37 -2.69 7.48 18.56
C TRP A 37 -3.34 6.28 19.24
N ASN A 38 -4.66 6.33 19.57
CA ASN A 38 -5.38 5.16 20.07
C ASN A 38 -5.37 3.99 19.06
N TRP A 39 -5.23 4.27 17.77
CA TRP A 39 -5.06 3.24 16.74
C TRP A 39 -3.79 2.41 16.92
N GLY A 40 -2.83 2.88 17.72
CA GLY A 40 -1.66 2.12 18.15
C GLY A 40 -1.99 0.96 19.08
N ASP A 41 -3.07 1.06 19.88
CA ASP A 41 -3.47 0.01 20.81
C ASP A 41 -4.10 -1.19 20.06
N PRO A 42 -3.57 -2.42 20.26
CA PRO A 42 -4.09 -3.58 19.57
C PRO A 42 -5.53 -3.92 19.98
N ASN A 43 -5.90 -3.73 21.25
CA ASN A 43 -7.27 -4.04 21.71
C ASN A 43 -8.27 -3.02 21.16
N PHE A 44 -7.84 -1.75 21.03
CA PHE A 44 -8.64 -0.73 20.40
C PHE A 44 -8.99 -1.13 18.95
N ARG A 45 -7.98 -1.52 18.16
CA ARG A 45 -8.22 -1.98 16.79
C ARG A 45 -9.08 -3.24 16.73
N LYS A 46 -8.86 -4.17 17.66
CA LYS A 46 -9.65 -5.40 17.73
C LYS A 46 -11.13 -5.12 17.98
N VAL A 47 -11.47 -4.19 18.89
CA VAL A 47 -12.85 -3.76 19.12
C VAL A 47 -13.49 -3.24 17.85
N VAL A 48 -12.81 -2.37 17.11
CA VAL A 48 -13.33 -1.79 15.88
C VAL A 48 -13.50 -2.85 14.79
N LEU A 49 -12.50 -3.72 14.59
CA LEU A 49 -12.58 -4.79 13.58
C LEU A 49 -13.65 -5.84 13.90
N ASN A 50 -13.79 -6.22 15.17
CA ASN A 50 -14.89 -7.10 15.61
C ASN A 50 -16.25 -6.45 15.36
N ALA A 51 -16.37 -5.14 15.61
CA ALA A 51 -17.60 -4.41 15.36
C ALA A 51 -17.93 -4.34 13.85
N ILE A 52 -16.93 -4.18 12.98
CA ILE A 52 -17.11 -4.23 11.53
C ILE A 52 -17.60 -5.63 11.10
N ALA A 53 -16.94 -6.69 11.54
CA ALA A 53 -17.36 -8.07 11.25
C ALA A 53 -18.80 -8.33 11.76
N TRP A 54 -19.09 -7.91 13.00
CA TRP A 54 -20.42 -8.07 13.59
C TRP A 54 -21.51 -7.31 12.82
N THR A 55 -21.23 -6.08 12.39
CA THR A 55 -22.20 -5.30 11.59
C THR A 55 -22.40 -5.87 10.19
N ALA A 56 -21.39 -6.56 9.64
CA ALA A 56 -21.46 -7.28 8.37
C ALA A 56 -22.10 -8.67 8.49
N HIS A 57 -22.49 -9.10 9.69
CA HIS A 57 -22.97 -10.46 9.99
C HIS A 57 -21.93 -11.56 9.74
N ASP A 58 -20.65 -11.21 9.73
CA ASP A 58 -19.56 -12.18 9.68
C ASP A 58 -19.32 -12.84 11.03
N GLU A 59 -18.78 -14.06 11.00
CA GLU A 59 -18.37 -14.78 12.19
C GLU A 59 -17.14 -14.12 12.82
N ILE A 60 -17.22 -13.85 14.12
CA ILE A 60 -16.11 -13.32 14.90
C ILE A 60 -15.42 -14.50 15.60
N PRO A 61 -14.12 -14.74 15.35
CA PRO A 61 -13.37 -15.77 16.08
C PRO A 61 -13.46 -15.54 17.60
N GLU A 62 -13.38 -16.62 18.40
CA GLU A 62 -13.47 -16.55 19.87
C GLU A 62 -12.49 -15.54 20.46
N ASP A 63 -11.24 -15.51 19.95
CA ASP A 63 -10.22 -14.54 20.34
C ASP A 63 -10.33 -13.18 19.61
N GLY A 64 -11.40 -12.97 18.82
CA GLY A 64 -11.60 -11.81 17.97
C GLY A 64 -10.77 -11.82 16.68
N VAL A 65 -11.03 -10.85 15.81
CA VAL A 65 -10.32 -10.68 14.54
C VAL A 65 -8.82 -10.54 14.77
N LYS A 66 -8.03 -11.27 13.99
CA LYS A 66 -6.55 -11.20 14.06
C LYS A 66 -6.07 -9.82 13.60
N ILE A 67 -5.21 -9.22 14.40
CA ILE A 67 -4.61 -7.92 14.12
C ILE A 67 -3.10 -8.07 13.93
N ARG A 68 -2.52 -7.20 13.10
CA ARG A 68 -1.07 -7.11 12.94
C ARG A 68 -0.50 -6.05 13.89
N PRO A 69 0.71 -6.26 14.46
CA PRO A 69 1.43 -5.20 15.12
C PRO A 69 1.64 -4.03 14.15
N LEU A 70 1.46 -2.81 14.63
CA LEU A 70 1.76 -1.59 13.86
C LEU A 70 3.09 -1.01 14.30
N THR A 71 3.75 -0.34 13.37
CA THR A 71 4.90 0.52 13.66
C THR A 71 4.45 1.97 13.85
N LEU A 72 5.32 2.81 14.41
CA LEU A 72 5.03 4.23 14.54
C LEU A 72 4.90 4.91 13.17
N SER A 73 5.77 4.57 12.23
CA SER A 73 5.71 5.10 10.86
C SER A 73 4.39 4.77 10.15
N GLN A 74 3.82 3.57 10.39
CA GLN A 74 2.49 3.22 9.86
C GLN A 74 1.37 4.04 10.50
N LEU A 75 1.50 4.42 11.78
CA LEU A 75 0.52 5.31 12.43
C LEU A 75 0.66 6.75 11.97
N GLU A 76 1.84 7.18 11.57
CA GLU A 76 2.11 8.51 11.05
C GLU A 76 1.78 8.65 9.56
N ALA A 77 1.67 7.55 8.84
CA ALA A 77 1.17 7.56 7.48
C ALA A 77 -0.23 8.19 7.42
N ASN A 78 -0.49 8.97 6.41
CA ASN A 78 -1.76 9.70 6.21
C ASN A 78 -2.05 10.78 7.28
N GLN A 79 -1.02 11.38 7.86
CA GLN A 79 -1.16 12.56 8.71
C GLN A 79 -0.94 13.83 7.88
N ASP A 80 -1.99 14.64 7.69
CA ASP A 80 -1.95 15.88 6.90
C ASP A 80 -1.21 17.02 7.60
N TYR A 81 -0.95 16.89 8.90
CA TYR A 81 -0.34 17.95 9.70
C TYR A 81 1.04 17.53 10.19
N LYS A 82 2.00 18.46 10.08
CA LYS A 82 3.29 18.28 10.73
C LYS A 82 3.11 18.12 12.24
N PRO A 83 3.75 17.15 12.87
CA PRO A 83 3.68 17.02 14.31
C PRO A 83 4.23 18.29 15.00
N PRO A 84 3.69 18.70 16.14
CA PRO A 84 4.23 19.85 16.90
C PRO A 84 5.69 19.60 17.28
N GLY A 85 6.48 20.67 17.41
CA GLY A 85 7.93 20.56 17.66
C GLY A 85 8.31 19.84 18.95
N ASN A 86 7.38 19.70 19.89
CA ASN A 86 7.54 18.93 21.13
C ASN A 86 6.92 17.54 21.08
N PHE A 87 6.57 17.02 19.89
CA PHE A 87 5.99 15.70 19.76
C PHE A 87 7.02 14.61 20.07
N ASP A 88 6.75 13.85 21.11
CA ASP A 88 7.63 12.76 21.55
C ASP A 88 7.21 11.42 20.91
N ARG A 89 7.82 11.10 19.76
CA ARG A 89 7.64 9.84 19.04
C ARG A 89 7.94 8.62 19.91
N ARG A 90 8.96 8.72 20.76
CA ARG A 90 9.40 7.60 21.60
C ARG A 90 8.39 7.32 22.72
N ALA A 91 7.77 8.35 23.27
CA ALA A 91 6.70 8.19 24.26
C ALA A 91 5.49 7.46 23.64
N ILE A 92 5.08 7.81 22.42
CA ILE A 92 4.00 7.12 21.69
C ILE A 92 4.37 5.67 21.44
N GLN A 93 5.55 5.41 20.90
CA GLN A 93 6.01 4.05 20.60
C GLN A 93 6.02 3.16 21.86
N THR A 94 6.50 3.70 22.97
CA THR A 94 6.56 2.98 24.25
C THR A 94 5.17 2.76 24.84
N ARG A 95 4.31 3.80 24.84
CA ARG A 95 2.95 3.73 25.39
C ARG A 95 2.10 2.65 24.74
N PHE A 96 2.15 2.54 23.42
CA PHE A 96 1.35 1.60 22.66
C PHE A 96 2.09 0.30 22.30
N LYS A 97 3.31 0.12 22.80
CA LYS A 97 4.16 -1.05 22.52
C LYS A 97 4.24 -1.35 21.00
N LEU A 98 4.38 -0.29 20.23
CA LEU A 98 4.43 -0.42 18.77
C LEU A 98 5.63 -1.24 18.36
N ALA A 99 5.47 -2.01 17.30
CA ALA A 99 6.59 -2.71 16.69
C ALA A 99 7.68 -1.69 16.32
N PRO A 100 8.95 -2.04 16.46
CA PRO A 100 10.00 -1.18 15.93
C PRO A 100 9.72 -0.99 14.44
N ASP A 101 9.84 0.26 13.98
CA ASP A 101 9.89 0.48 12.55
C ASP A 101 10.91 -0.51 12.01
N ARG A 102 10.48 -1.37 11.12
CA ARG A 102 11.46 -2.19 10.40
C ARG A 102 12.44 -1.15 9.91
N LYS A 103 13.66 -1.14 10.46
CA LYS A 103 14.77 -0.50 9.77
C LYS A 103 14.56 -0.99 8.35
N LYS A 104 14.41 -0.09 7.38
CA LYS A 104 14.58 -0.48 5.98
C LYS A 104 15.91 -1.23 6.00
N THR A 105 15.86 -2.53 6.21
CA THR A 105 16.99 -3.42 6.02
C THR A 105 17.09 -3.60 4.52
N GLY A 106 17.32 -2.51 3.86
CA GLY A 106 18.13 -2.40 2.71
C GLY A 106 19.59 -2.51 3.15
N LYS A 107 19.89 -3.55 3.88
CA LYS A 107 21.20 -4.17 3.97
C LYS A 107 20.96 -5.65 3.78
N THR A 108 20.72 -6.05 2.55
CA THR A 108 21.53 -7.10 1.99
C THR A 108 22.97 -6.68 2.28
N SER A 109 23.70 -7.45 3.06
CA SER A 109 25.13 -7.29 3.33
C SER A 109 25.92 -7.62 2.06
N GLY A 110 25.83 -6.74 1.10
CA GLY A 110 26.47 -6.68 -0.17
C GLY A 110 26.17 -5.28 -0.74
N PRO A 111 26.97 -4.72 -1.61
CA PRO A 111 26.60 -3.48 -2.32
C PRO A 111 25.22 -3.73 -2.92
N SER A 112 24.24 -2.87 -2.56
CA SER A 112 22.91 -2.93 -3.22
C SER A 112 23.16 -2.92 -4.71
N PRO A 113 22.64 -3.88 -5.48
CA PRO A 113 22.85 -3.87 -6.91
C PRO A 113 22.34 -2.52 -7.43
N LYS A 114 23.23 -1.80 -8.10
CA LYS A 114 22.86 -0.53 -8.73
C LYS A 114 21.77 -0.87 -9.74
N PRO A 115 20.63 -0.14 -9.74
CA PRO A 115 19.58 -0.40 -10.73
C PRO A 115 20.18 -0.22 -12.13
N ILE A 116 19.87 -1.13 -13.05
CA ILE A 116 20.28 -1.02 -14.47
C ILE A 116 19.48 0.05 -15.21
N PHE A 117 18.30 0.38 -14.69
CA PHE A 117 17.45 1.47 -15.14
C PHE A 117 16.82 2.14 -13.93
N ALA A 118 16.76 3.46 -13.94
CA ALA A 118 15.99 4.27 -12.99
C ALA A 118 15.42 5.47 -13.73
N SER A 119 14.15 5.77 -13.49
CA SER A 119 13.51 6.95 -14.07
C SER A 119 13.58 8.15 -13.12
N GLU A 120 13.33 9.32 -13.66
CA GLU A 120 12.78 10.44 -12.91
C GLU A 120 11.35 10.10 -12.45
N VAL A 121 10.80 10.91 -11.54
CA VAL A 121 9.42 10.75 -11.07
C VAL A 121 8.44 10.94 -12.23
N VAL A 122 7.54 10.00 -12.40
CA VAL A 122 6.44 10.08 -13.38
C VAL A 122 5.20 10.59 -12.69
N ASN A 123 4.68 11.71 -13.16
CA ASN A 123 3.48 12.36 -12.61
C ASN A 123 2.60 12.93 -13.72
N THR A 124 1.55 13.67 -13.37
CA THR A 124 0.61 14.26 -14.32
C THR A 124 1.22 15.36 -15.20
N GLN A 125 2.44 15.83 -14.91
CA GLN A 125 3.19 16.76 -15.76
C GLN A 125 4.09 16.03 -16.75
N THR A 126 4.30 14.73 -16.57
CA THR A 126 5.06 13.89 -17.49
C THR A 126 4.25 13.69 -18.77
N GLU A 127 4.85 13.94 -19.95
CA GLU A 127 4.17 13.78 -21.23
C GLU A 127 3.62 12.37 -21.40
N GLY A 128 2.31 12.27 -21.65
CA GLY A 128 1.60 11.00 -21.76
C GLY A 128 1.55 10.17 -20.47
N HIS A 129 1.90 10.76 -19.32
CA HIS A 129 1.89 10.15 -17.99
C HIS A 129 2.67 8.82 -17.90
N HIS A 130 3.71 8.67 -18.73
CA HIS A 130 4.57 7.47 -18.75
C HIS A 130 5.98 7.75 -19.25
N ILE A 131 6.85 6.79 -19.02
CA ILE A 131 8.19 6.72 -19.58
C ILE A 131 8.37 5.41 -20.33
N ASN A 132 9.23 5.42 -21.33
CA ASN A 132 9.70 4.20 -21.99
C ASN A 132 10.88 3.62 -21.21
N ILE A 133 10.85 2.32 -21.04
CA ILE A 133 11.87 1.56 -20.32
C ILE A 133 12.49 0.57 -21.29
N GLU A 134 13.80 0.69 -21.43
CA GLU A 134 14.63 -0.28 -22.11
C GLU A 134 15.83 -0.59 -21.22
N ALA A 135 16.05 -1.83 -20.89
CA ALA A 135 17.12 -2.26 -20.02
C ALA A 135 17.83 -3.50 -20.58
N ASP A 136 19.15 -3.45 -20.60
CA ASP A 136 20.00 -4.60 -20.91
C ASP A 136 19.96 -5.60 -19.74
N ILE A 137 19.45 -6.79 -20.01
CA ILE A 137 19.35 -7.90 -19.05
C ILE A 137 20.19 -9.10 -19.46
N GLN A 138 21.14 -8.91 -20.39
CA GLN A 138 21.99 -10.00 -20.85
C GLN A 138 22.72 -10.66 -19.67
N GLY A 139 22.54 -11.98 -19.53
CA GLY A 139 23.14 -12.75 -18.46
C GLY A 139 22.48 -12.62 -17.09
N ALA A 140 21.45 -11.78 -16.94
CA ALA A 140 20.67 -11.70 -15.72
C ALA A 140 19.85 -12.98 -15.52
N ARG A 141 19.72 -13.40 -14.26
CA ARG A 141 18.89 -14.53 -13.84
C ARG A 141 17.60 -14.12 -13.17
N GLU A 142 17.54 -12.91 -12.70
CA GLU A 142 16.39 -12.35 -12.00
C GLU A 142 16.12 -10.91 -12.49
N LEU A 143 14.87 -10.54 -12.55
CA LEU A 143 14.42 -9.18 -12.86
C LEU A 143 13.58 -8.66 -11.68
N TYR A 144 13.93 -7.48 -11.20
CA TYR A 144 13.21 -6.78 -10.15
C TYR A 144 12.59 -5.50 -10.72
N LEU A 145 11.26 -5.44 -10.69
CA LEU A 145 10.50 -4.24 -11.03
C LEU A 145 10.12 -3.53 -9.73
N VAL A 146 10.57 -2.29 -9.57
CA VAL A 146 10.37 -1.51 -8.35
C VAL A 146 9.63 -0.22 -8.70
N VAL A 147 8.57 0.09 -7.96
CA VAL A 147 7.91 1.40 -7.97
C VAL A 147 8.08 1.98 -6.58
N SER A 148 8.55 3.22 -6.51
CA SER A 148 8.64 4.02 -5.29
C SER A 148 7.61 5.15 -5.32
N ASP A 149 7.36 5.74 -4.17
CA ASP A 149 6.43 6.84 -3.95
C ASP A 149 6.99 8.23 -4.32
N GLY A 150 8.01 8.31 -5.17
CA GLY A 150 8.61 9.58 -5.56
C GLY A 150 9.21 10.43 -4.43
N GLY A 151 8.94 10.08 -3.18
CA GLY A 151 9.42 10.77 -1.98
C GLY A 151 8.41 11.71 -1.32
N ASP A 152 7.21 11.83 -1.85
CA ASP A 152 6.11 12.66 -1.32
C ASP A 152 5.00 11.85 -0.62
N GLY A 153 5.15 10.51 -0.61
CA GLY A 153 4.22 9.56 -0.01
C GLY A 153 3.35 8.86 -1.07
N TYR A 154 2.89 7.69 -0.73
CA TYR A 154 2.26 6.75 -1.67
C TYR A 154 0.79 7.07 -2.05
N SER A 155 0.24 8.20 -1.65
CA SER A 155 -1.18 8.52 -1.92
C SER A 155 -1.45 8.74 -3.40
N CYS A 156 -2.36 7.95 -3.97
CA CYS A 156 -2.73 7.97 -5.38
C CYS A 156 -1.67 7.46 -6.37
N ASP A 157 -0.59 6.86 -5.91
CA ASP A 157 0.51 6.36 -6.74
C ASP A 157 0.17 5.01 -7.39
N TRP A 158 -0.90 5.00 -8.14
CA TRP A 158 -1.25 3.83 -8.93
C TRP A 158 -0.35 3.77 -10.15
N ALA A 159 0.35 2.67 -10.32
CA ALA A 159 1.36 2.52 -11.36
C ALA A 159 1.12 1.27 -12.20
N ASP A 160 1.34 1.42 -13.48
CA ASP A 160 1.28 0.34 -14.45
C ASP A 160 2.62 0.11 -15.12
N TRP A 161 3.07 -1.13 -15.13
CA TRP A 161 4.06 -1.61 -16.08
C TRP A 161 3.31 -2.04 -17.34
N ALA A 162 3.16 -1.11 -18.28
CA ALA A 162 2.45 -1.37 -19.54
C ALA A 162 3.35 -2.11 -20.54
N GLU A 163 2.80 -3.17 -21.13
CA GLU A 163 3.43 -3.99 -22.16
C GLU A 163 4.83 -4.52 -21.77
N PRO A 164 5.02 -5.01 -20.51
CA PRO A 164 6.30 -5.50 -20.06
C PRO A 164 6.66 -6.81 -20.75
N ARG A 165 7.81 -6.84 -21.42
CA ARG A 165 8.25 -7.99 -22.19
C ARG A 165 9.76 -8.16 -22.20
N LEU A 166 10.17 -9.38 -22.39
CA LEU A 166 11.56 -9.76 -22.63
C LEU A 166 11.76 -9.94 -24.13
N VAL A 167 12.88 -9.47 -24.64
CA VAL A 167 13.26 -9.59 -26.06
C VAL A 167 14.64 -10.22 -26.17
N GLY A 168 14.82 -11.07 -27.16
CA GLY A 168 16.10 -11.72 -27.42
C GLY A 168 16.05 -12.68 -28.64
N PRO A 169 17.10 -13.49 -28.83
CA PRO A 169 17.16 -14.45 -29.93
C PRO A 169 15.98 -15.44 -30.02
N LYS A 170 15.30 -15.67 -28.92
CA LYS A 170 14.10 -16.52 -28.85
C LYS A 170 12.80 -15.77 -29.18
N GLY A 171 12.87 -14.51 -29.60
CA GLY A 171 11.71 -13.67 -29.87
C GLY A 171 11.30 -12.82 -28.71
N GLU A 172 10.00 -12.58 -28.52
CA GLU A 172 9.42 -11.80 -27.44
C GLU A 172 8.64 -12.70 -26.46
N LEU A 173 8.71 -12.37 -25.16
CA LEU A 173 7.97 -13.04 -24.11
C LEU A 173 7.36 -12.00 -23.17
N LYS A 174 6.05 -11.97 -23.04
CA LYS A 174 5.35 -11.07 -22.13
C LYS A 174 5.57 -11.48 -20.67
N LEU A 175 5.88 -10.53 -19.79
CA LEU A 175 5.99 -10.82 -18.36
C LEU A 175 4.67 -11.29 -17.75
N THR A 176 3.54 -10.90 -18.32
CA THR A 176 2.22 -11.37 -17.90
C THR A 176 2.01 -12.87 -18.07
N ASP A 177 2.78 -13.50 -18.97
CA ASP A 177 2.74 -14.95 -19.23
C ASP A 177 3.63 -15.74 -18.26
N LEU A 178 4.54 -15.07 -17.56
CA LEU A 178 5.40 -15.66 -16.53
C LEU A 178 4.75 -15.58 -15.15
N ASN A 179 5.11 -16.52 -14.29
CA ASN A 179 4.80 -16.41 -12.87
C ASN A 179 5.88 -15.59 -12.17
N TRP A 180 5.47 -14.60 -11.37
CA TRP A 180 6.41 -13.90 -10.52
C TRP A 180 6.88 -14.77 -9.35
N LYS A 181 8.11 -14.58 -8.91
CA LYS A 181 8.70 -15.19 -7.73
C LYS A 181 8.14 -14.55 -6.45
N THR A 182 7.99 -13.23 -6.48
CA THR A 182 7.33 -12.44 -5.44
C THR A 182 6.68 -11.20 -6.05
N ALA A 183 5.60 -10.76 -5.43
CA ALA A 183 4.94 -9.51 -5.79
C ALA A 183 4.36 -8.88 -4.53
N THR A 184 4.81 -7.68 -4.19
CA THR A 184 4.37 -6.91 -3.02
C THR A 184 4.03 -5.50 -3.43
N THR A 185 3.07 -4.91 -2.72
CA THR A 185 2.65 -3.52 -2.88
C THR A 185 2.13 -3.01 -1.52
N ASP A 186 2.25 -1.72 -1.25
CA ASP A 186 1.81 -1.14 0.01
C ASP A 186 0.30 -0.96 0.06
N PHE A 187 -0.35 -0.82 -1.11
CA PHE A 187 -1.80 -0.73 -1.22
C PHE A 187 -2.34 -1.60 -2.35
N GLY A 188 -3.56 -2.14 -2.20
CA GLY A 188 -4.19 -3.00 -3.19
C GLY A 188 -3.47 -4.33 -3.38
N ARG A 189 -3.35 -4.76 -4.62
CA ARG A 189 -2.63 -5.97 -5.02
C ARG A 189 -1.93 -5.75 -6.36
N VAL A 190 -0.87 -6.50 -6.59
CA VAL A 190 -0.30 -6.62 -7.94
C VAL A 190 -1.21 -7.52 -8.77
N HIS A 191 -1.61 -7.02 -9.94
CA HIS A 191 -2.47 -7.74 -10.87
C HIS A 191 -1.83 -7.85 -12.25
N LYS A 192 -2.11 -8.95 -12.95
CA LYS A 192 -1.86 -9.09 -14.39
C LYS A 192 -3.07 -8.56 -15.16
N ASN A 193 -2.81 -7.71 -16.16
CA ASN A 193 -3.81 -7.14 -17.07
C ASN A 193 -4.94 -6.36 -16.40
N LYS A 194 -4.68 -5.87 -15.21
CA LYS A 194 -5.60 -5.07 -14.41
C LYS A 194 -4.79 -4.10 -13.55
N ASN A 195 -5.36 -2.95 -13.21
CA ASN A 195 -4.74 -2.02 -12.26
C ASN A 195 -4.73 -2.56 -10.81
N SER A 196 -4.10 -1.85 -9.89
CA SER A 196 -3.89 -2.28 -8.50
C SER A 196 -5.19 -2.59 -7.73
N ASN A 197 -6.34 -2.11 -8.19
CA ASN A 197 -7.66 -2.35 -7.61
C ASN A 197 -8.51 -3.37 -8.41
N GLY A 198 -7.93 -3.98 -9.44
CA GLY A 198 -8.58 -5.01 -10.26
C GLY A 198 -9.47 -4.47 -11.39
N GLY A 199 -9.44 -3.16 -11.66
CA GLY A 199 -10.10 -2.51 -12.78
C GLY A 199 -9.27 -2.54 -14.07
N GLU A 200 -9.75 -1.83 -15.10
CA GLU A 200 -9.04 -1.64 -16.36
C GLU A 200 -7.80 -0.75 -16.15
N MET A 201 -6.69 -1.12 -16.77
CA MET A 201 -5.46 -0.31 -16.77
C MET A 201 -5.59 0.83 -17.79
N ARG A 202 -5.32 2.06 -17.38
CA ARG A 202 -5.35 3.25 -18.23
C ARG A 202 -4.22 4.22 -17.86
N ILE A 203 -3.47 4.64 -18.85
CA ILE A 203 -2.43 5.66 -18.71
C ILE A 203 -2.80 6.84 -19.63
N ASP A 204 -2.85 8.05 -19.09
CA ASP A 204 -3.26 9.26 -19.82
C ASP A 204 -4.61 9.05 -20.55
N GLY A 205 -5.60 8.44 -19.85
CA GLY A 205 -6.91 8.12 -20.40
C GLY A 205 -6.95 6.99 -21.44
N LYS A 206 -5.80 6.47 -21.87
CA LYS A 206 -5.70 5.45 -22.92
C LYS A 206 -5.61 4.06 -22.29
N PRO A 207 -6.37 3.07 -22.80
CA PRO A 207 -6.32 1.71 -22.28
C PRO A 207 -4.96 1.07 -22.56
N VAL A 208 -4.47 0.28 -21.59
CA VAL A 208 -3.26 -0.54 -21.71
C VAL A 208 -3.66 -1.94 -22.16
N SER A 209 -3.04 -2.45 -23.22
CA SER A 209 -3.44 -3.72 -23.82
C SER A 209 -3.14 -4.94 -22.95
N TYR A 210 -2.01 -4.92 -22.23
CA TYR A 210 -1.63 -5.89 -21.23
C TYR A 210 -0.57 -5.26 -20.30
N GLY A 211 -0.43 -5.77 -19.09
CA GLY A 211 0.56 -5.22 -18.16
C GLY A 211 0.43 -5.75 -16.73
N LEU A 212 1.14 -5.08 -15.86
CA LEU A 212 1.13 -5.35 -14.41
C LEU A 212 0.73 -4.08 -13.70
N GLY A 213 -0.46 -4.07 -13.10
CA GLY A 213 -0.90 -2.97 -12.26
C GLY A 213 -0.43 -3.15 -10.83
N THR A 214 0.04 -2.07 -10.23
CA THR A 214 0.55 -2.03 -8.87
C THR A 214 0.30 -0.66 -8.23
N HIS A 215 0.79 -0.47 -7.04
CA HIS A 215 0.75 0.79 -6.30
C HIS A 215 2.11 0.98 -5.59
N ALA A 216 2.57 2.21 -5.45
CA ALA A 216 3.78 2.47 -4.67
C ALA A 216 3.54 2.15 -3.17
N ASN A 217 4.53 1.66 -2.43
CA ASN A 217 5.79 1.13 -2.90
C ASN A 217 5.61 -0.34 -3.30
N SER A 218 6.16 -0.75 -4.42
CA SER A 218 6.01 -2.14 -4.86
C SER A 218 7.30 -2.77 -5.34
N LEU A 219 7.33 -4.08 -5.25
CA LEU A 219 8.39 -4.93 -5.77
C LEU A 219 7.77 -6.16 -6.43
N ILE A 220 8.10 -6.39 -7.70
CA ILE A 220 7.74 -7.60 -8.42
C ILE A 220 9.04 -8.24 -8.91
N ALA A 221 9.27 -9.50 -8.57
CA ALA A 221 10.47 -10.22 -8.94
C ALA A 221 10.14 -11.45 -9.80
N TYR A 222 10.96 -11.67 -10.82
CA TYR A 222 10.87 -12.81 -11.73
C TYR A 222 12.19 -13.55 -11.81
N ASP A 223 12.13 -14.88 -11.90
CA ASP A 223 13.23 -15.66 -12.45
C ASP A 223 13.19 -15.55 -13.97
N LEU A 224 14.30 -15.19 -14.59
CA LEU A 224 14.39 -14.96 -16.04
C LEU A 224 14.73 -16.24 -16.78
N PRO A 225 13.97 -16.60 -17.80
CA PRO A 225 14.34 -17.68 -18.70
C PRO A 225 15.56 -17.28 -19.57
N GLU A 226 16.38 -18.24 -19.91
CA GLU A 226 17.56 -18.01 -20.78
C GLU A 226 17.15 -17.61 -22.22
N GLY A 227 17.99 -16.81 -22.85
CA GLY A 227 17.86 -16.44 -24.27
C GLY A 227 17.14 -15.11 -24.50
N TYR A 228 16.98 -14.30 -23.44
CA TYR A 228 16.51 -12.92 -23.52
C TYR A 228 17.62 -11.97 -23.08
N THR A 229 17.73 -10.84 -23.76
CA THR A 229 18.82 -9.88 -23.56
C THR A 229 18.31 -8.49 -23.21
N THR A 230 17.05 -8.18 -23.47
CA THR A 230 16.48 -6.86 -23.29
C THR A 230 15.12 -6.95 -22.60
N PHE A 231 14.91 -6.09 -21.60
CA PHE A 231 13.60 -5.85 -21.02
C PHE A 231 13.02 -4.54 -21.58
N LEU A 232 11.78 -4.60 -22.05
CA LEU A 232 11.04 -3.45 -22.56
C LEU A 232 9.72 -3.29 -21.81
N ALA A 233 9.37 -2.06 -21.48
CA ALA A 233 8.07 -1.71 -20.89
C ALA A 233 7.78 -0.21 -21.06
N ARG A 234 6.56 0.21 -20.73
CA ARG A 234 6.25 1.59 -20.36
C ARG A 234 5.88 1.61 -18.88
N GLY A 235 6.54 2.45 -18.10
CA GLY A 235 6.15 2.70 -16.72
C GLY A 235 5.26 3.94 -16.65
N GLY A 236 4.04 3.83 -16.16
CA GLY A 236 3.09 4.93 -16.21
C GLY A 236 2.18 5.03 -15.01
N LEU A 237 1.61 6.23 -14.83
CA LEU A 237 0.63 6.55 -13.81
C LEU A 237 -0.75 6.07 -14.28
N ASP A 238 -1.40 5.17 -13.50
CA ASP A 238 -2.75 4.69 -13.82
C ASP A 238 -3.82 5.73 -13.41
N ASN A 239 -4.77 5.96 -14.29
CA ASN A 239 -5.87 6.91 -14.05
C ASN A 239 -6.81 6.52 -12.89
N GLY A 240 -6.75 5.27 -12.39
CA GLY A 240 -7.53 4.84 -11.23
C GLY A 240 -7.12 5.52 -9.93
N GLY A 241 -5.88 5.99 -9.84
CA GLY A 241 -5.36 6.76 -8.70
C GLY A 241 -5.82 8.22 -8.67
N THR A 242 -6.70 8.64 -9.59
CA THR A 242 -6.99 10.05 -9.86
C THR A 242 -5.77 10.82 -10.41
N ASP A 243 -5.93 12.07 -10.80
CA ASP A 243 -4.84 12.88 -11.38
C ASP A 243 -3.90 13.48 -10.29
N GLN A 244 -3.65 12.77 -9.20
CA GLN A 244 -2.89 13.29 -8.05
C GLN A 244 -1.67 12.45 -7.66
N GLY A 245 -1.42 11.33 -8.33
CA GLY A 245 -0.24 10.51 -8.07
C GLY A 245 1.05 11.06 -8.67
N ALA A 246 2.17 10.72 -8.06
CA ALA A 246 3.51 11.01 -8.55
C ALA A 246 4.38 9.76 -8.67
#